data_8f4cd0183dae38c0b6c4d9a8b46681cd
#
_entry.id   8f4cd0183dae38c0b6c4d9a8b46681cd
#
_cell.length_a   1.000
_cell.length_b   1.000
_cell.length_c   1.000
_cell.angle_alpha   90.00
_cell.angle_beta   90.00
_cell.angle_gamma   90.00
#
_symmetry.space_group_name_H-M   'P 1'
#
loop_
_entity.id
_entity.type
_entity.pdbx_description
1 polymer ?
#
loop_
_entity_poly.entity_id
_entity_poly.type
_entity_poly.pdbx_seq_one_letter_code
_entity_poly.pdbx_strand_id
1 'polypeptide(L)'
;ENNFATETEKLELGGSMRYNYRDADVVTVGSSQRFLQSGDSYSNSNKANSNKETGFKADFRMEWRPDSMTNIIFRPNVSYDKTRGASVAESGTFNEDPYQYVVNPNDYLNFDNIESDDPLRDTRINATNEHNLSKSNSLSANATLQLNRKLNNEGRNITFRGSFGYGDDDSDQYAQSETRYY
;
A
#
# COMPACT_ATOMS: atom_id res chain seq x y z
N GLU A 1 8.52 12.01 13.16
CA GLU A 1 9.74 12.43 12.46
C GLU A 1 10.70 13.06 13.46
N ASN A 2 11.94 12.62 13.46
CA ASN A 2 13.01 13.16 14.28
C ASN A 2 14.16 13.57 13.36
N ASN A 3 14.62 14.81 13.53
CA ASN A 3 15.75 15.36 12.79
C ASN A 3 16.88 15.66 13.78
N PHE A 4 18.11 15.46 13.35
CA PHE A 4 19.29 15.84 14.10
C PHE A 4 20.32 16.47 13.19
N ALA A 5 21.10 17.39 13.73
CA ALA A 5 22.24 17.98 13.06
C ALA A 5 23.29 18.36 14.12
N THR A 6 24.55 18.19 13.76
CA THR A 6 25.71 18.67 14.52
C THR A 6 26.81 19.09 13.56
N GLU A 7 27.55 20.12 13.90
CA GLU A 7 28.60 20.70 13.08
C GLU A 7 29.82 21.04 13.91
N THR A 8 30.99 20.73 13.38
CA THR A 8 32.28 21.20 13.84
C THR A 8 33.03 21.79 12.65
N GLU A 9 34.21 22.42 12.86
CA GLU A 9 35.04 22.98 11.79
C GLU A 9 35.38 21.98 10.65
N LYS A 10 35.41 20.67 10.98
CA LYS A 10 35.80 19.62 10.05
C LYS A 10 34.73 18.59 9.74
N LEU A 11 33.68 18.51 10.54
CA LEU A 11 32.67 17.46 10.43
C LEU A 11 31.28 18.06 10.60
N GLU A 12 30.43 17.82 9.60
CA GLU A 12 29.01 18.11 9.61
C GLU A 12 28.24 16.80 9.52
N LEU A 13 27.33 16.56 10.46
CA LEU A 13 26.45 15.41 10.49
C LEU A 13 25.02 15.88 10.55
N GLY A 14 24.15 15.27 9.76
CA GLY A 14 22.73 15.52 9.80
C GLY A 14 21.95 14.31 9.34
N GLY A 15 20.70 14.24 9.75
CA GLY A 15 19.84 13.16 9.33
C GLY A 15 18.42 13.32 9.82
N SER A 16 17.57 12.46 9.31
CA SER A 16 16.17 12.37 9.70
C SER A 16 15.76 10.91 9.83
N MET A 17 14.85 10.64 10.75
CA MET A 17 14.17 9.36 10.87
C MET A 17 12.67 9.61 10.93
N ARG A 18 11.92 8.79 10.20
CA ARG A 18 10.46 8.81 10.19
C ARG A 18 9.95 7.40 10.36
N TYR A 19 9.01 7.26 11.27
CA TYR A 19 8.19 6.07 11.41
C TYR A 19 6.74 6.46 11.18
N ASN A 20 6.02 5.69 10.39
CA ASN A 20 4.59 5.84 10.18
C ASN A 20 3.89 4.48 10.36
N TYR A 21 2.74 4.54 11.00
CA TYR A 21 1.82 3.43 11.12
C TYR A 21 0.44 3.90 10.73
N ARG A 22 -0.24 3.13 9.92
CA ARG A 22 -1.62 3.35 9.51
C ARG A 22 -2.39 2.05 9.63
N ASP A 23 -3.55 2.12 10.25
CA ASP A 23 -4.55 1.06 10.31
C ASP A 23 -5.86 1.65 9.85
N ALA A 24 -6.41 1.14 8.76
CA ALA A 24 -7.61 1.69 8.14
C ALA A 24 -8.55 0.57 7.75
N ASP A 25 -9.78 0.65 8.28
CA ASP A 25 -10.89 -0.20 7.91
C ASP A 25 -11.92 0.64 7.17
N VAL A 26 -12.34 0.16 6.00
CA VAL A 26 -13.33 0.85 5.15
C VAL A 26 -14.40 -0.14 4.74
N VAL A 27 -15.66 0.20 4.98
CA VAL A 27 -16.82 -0.54 4.50
C VAL A 27 -17.49 0.27 3.39
N THR A 28 -17.73 -0.37 2.26
CA THR A 28 -18.43 0.19 1.12
C THR A 28 -19.66 -0.64 0.81
N VAL A 29 -20.79 0.02 0.70
CA VAL A 29 -22.08 -0.58 0.31
C VAL A 29 -22.48 -0.01 -1.04
N GLY A 30 -22.83 -0.87 -1.97
CA GLY A 30 -23.21 -0.48 -3.34
C GLY A 30 -24.53 -1.10 -3.77
N SER A 31 -25.28 -0.35 -4.56
CA SER A 31 -26.48 -0.81 -5.24
C SER A 31 -26.48 -0.24 -6.65
N SER A 32 -26.81 -1.03 -7.64
CA SER A 32 -26.88 -0.61 -9.05
C SER A 32 -27.99 -1.33 -9.80
N GLN A 33 -28.60 -0.63 -10.75
CA GLN A 33 -29.54 -1.17 -11.70
C GLN A 33 -28.99 -1.01 -13.11
N ARG A 34 -29.13 -2.02 -13.94
CA ARG A 34 -28.80 -1.98 -15.36
C ARG A 34 -30.05 -2.25 -16.17
N PHE A 35 -30.33 -1.35 -17.10
CA PHE A 35 -31.43 -1.47 -18.07
C PHE A 35 -30.91 -2.21 -19.29
N LEU A 36 -31.35 -3.43 -19.52
CA LEU A 36 -30.96 -4.27 -20.64
C LEU A 36 -32.19 -4.57 -21.52
N GLN A 37 -31.97 -4.80 -22.82
CA GLN A 37 -33.06 -5.21 -23.73
C GLN A 37 -33.67 -6.56 -23.38
N SER A 38 -32.93 -7.41 -22.66
CA SER A 38 -33.33 -8.74 -22.20
C SER A 38 -34.04 -8.75 -20.83
N GLY A 39 -34.23 -7.59 -20.22
CA GLY A 39 -34.75 -7.41 -18.88
C GLY A 39 -33.77 -6.67 -17.96
N ASP A 40 -34.31 -5.97 -16.97
CA ASP A 40 -33.49 -5.25 -16.00
C ASP A 40 -32.68 -6.20 -15.12
N SER A 41 -31.53 -5.75 -14.69
CA SER A 41 -30.67 -6.46 -13.75
C SER A 41 -30.29 -5.55 -12.59
N TYR A 42 -30.47 -6.03 -11.39
CA TYR A 42 -30.17 -5.34 -10.13
C TYR A 42 -28.98 -5.99 -9.47
N SER A 43 -28.08 -5.21 -8.93
CA SER A 43 -26.91 -5.72 -8.23
C SER A 43 -26.67 -4.96 -6.94
N ASN A 44 -26.50 -5.69 -5.86
CA ASN A 44 -26.14 -5.17 -4.56
C ASN A 44 -24.79 -5.75 -4.13
N SER A 45 -24.00 -4.98 -3.38
CA SER A 45 -22.70 -5.40 -2.91
C SER A 45 -22.32 -4.79 -1.57
N ASN A 46 -21.63 -5.58 -0.76
CA ASN A 46 -20.91 -5.16 0.42
C ASN A 46 -19.44 -5.42 0.23
N LYS A 47 -18.59 -4.48 0.60
CA LYS A 47 -17.14 -4.67 0.58
C LYS A 47 -16.52 -4.10 1.86
N ALA A 48 -15.80 -4.93 2.57
CA ALA A 48 -14.99 -4.55 3.71
C ALA A 48 -13.51 -4.67 3.36
N ASN A 49 -12.75 -3.61 3.57
CA ASN A 49 -11.31 -3.59 3.36
C ASN A 49 -10.64 -3.22 4.68
N SER A 50 -9.58 -3.96 5.03
CA SER A 50 -8.67 -3.65 6.12
C SER A 50 -7.27 -3.50 5.54
N ASN A 51 -6.60 -2.39 5.83
CA ASN A 51 -5.24 -2.14 5.37
C ASN A 51 -4.36 -1.63 6.51
N LYS A 52 -3.28 -2.36 6.77
CA LYS A 52 -2.27 -1.99 7.77
C LYS A 52 -0.96 -1.72 7.08
N GLU A 53 -0.44 -0.52 7.29
CA GLU A 53 0.80 -0.04 6.72
C GLU A 53 1.76 0.35 7.84
N THR A 54 2.99 -0.13 7.75
CA THR A 54 4.08 0.27 8.63
C THR A 54 5.24 0.70 7.76
N GLY A 55 5.72 1.91 7.94
CA GLY A 55 6.84 2.47 7.21
C GLY A 55 7.92 2.99 8.15
N PHE A 56 9.17 2.75 7.80
CA PHE A 56 10.34 3.33 8.42
C PHE A 56 11.25 3.91 7.36
N LYS A 57 11.69 5.15 7.53
CA LYS A 57 12.68 5.81 6.65
C LYS A 57 13.72 6.49 7.49
N ALA A 58 14.98 6.34 7.10
CA ALA A 58 16.09 7.05 7.70
C ALA A 58 17.02 7.57 6.59
N ASP A 59 17.34 8.84 6.68
CA ASP A 59 18.28 9.53 5.82
C ASP A 59 19.39 10.10 6.70
N PHE A 60 20.62 9.92 6.24
CA PHE A 60 21.79 10.44 6.94
C PHE A 60 22.69 11.17 5.96
N ARG A 61 23.34 12.24 6.42
CA ARG A 61 24.35 12.99 5.68
C ARG A 61 25.54 13.23 6.57
N MET A 62 26.71 12.89 6.06
CA MET A 62 28.00 13.23 6.64
C MET A 62 28.78 14.05 5.61
N GLU A 63 29.31 15.18 6.02
CA GLU A 63 30.31 15.91 5.28
C GLU A 63 31.54 16.06 6.15
N TRP A 64 32.65 15.52 5.68
CA TRP A 64 33.91 15.50 6.42
C TRP A 64 35.01 16.19 5.62
N ARG A 65 35.63 17.18 6.25
CA ARG A 65 36.74 17.98 5.70
C ARG A 65 37.98 17.73 6.55
N PRO A 66 38.69 16.60 6.37
CA PRO A 66 39.90 16.27 7.15
C PRO A 66 40.99 17.32 7.04
N ASP A 67 41.11 17.97 5.87
CA ASP A 67 42.02 19.06 5.57
C ASP A 67 41.36 20.09 4.63
N SER A 68 42.04 21.21 4.37
CA SER A 68 41.54 22.29 3.50
C SER A 68 41.40 21.91 2.02
N MET A 69 41.95 20.75 1.62
CA MET A 69 41.96 20.29 0.23
C MET A 69 41.00 19.13 -0.02
N THR A 70 40.53 18.48 1.03
CA THR A 70 39.71 17.26 0.92
C THR A 70 38.31 17.48 1.49
N ASN A 71 37.30 17.11 0.72
CA ASN A 71 35.91 17.08 1.17
C ASN A 71 35.26 15.73 0.81
N ILE A 72 34.75 15.04 1.81
CA ILE A 72 34.10 13.74 1.69
C ILE A 72 32.63 13.92 2.09
N ILE A 73 31.73 13.56 1.19
CA ILE A 73 30.29 13.59 1.43
C ILE A 73 29.76 12.18 1.32
N PHE A 74 29.12 11.71 2.39
CA PHE A 74 28.47 10.39 2.45
C PHE A 74 27.00 10.55 2.80
N ARG A 75 26.12 9.96 1.98
CA ARG A 75 24.67 10.05 2.13
C ARG A 75 24.03 8.68 1.99
N PRO A 76 23.92 7.92 3.08
CA PRO A 76 23.12 6.71 3.12
C PRO A 76 21.65 7.03 3.40
N ASN A 77 20.77 6.23 2.84
CA ASN A 77 19.36 6.18 3.22
C ASN A 77 18.87 4.73 3.26
N VAL A 78 17.88 4.50 4.12
CA VAL A 78 17.21 3.21 4.22
C VAL A 78 15.71 3.45 4.35
N SER A 79 14.92 2.64 3.65
CA SER A 79 13.48 2.58 3.82
C SER A 79 13.02 1.13 3.98
N TYR A 80 12.07 0.94 4.87
CA TYR A 80 11.37 -0.32 5.05
C TYR A 80 9.88 -0.05 5.09
N ASP A 81 9.14 -0.70 4.21
CA ASP A 81 7.70 -0.60 4.12
C ASP A 81 7.06 -1.99 4.21
N LYS A 82 6.04 -2.11 5.04
CA LYS A 82 5.29 -3.34 5.27
C LYS A 82 3.81 -3.04 5.14
N THR A 83 3.14 -3.75 4.23
CA THR A 83 1.70 -3.63 4.00
C THR A 83 1.02 -4.97 4.22
N ARG A 84 -0.13 -4.93 4.85
CA ARG A 84 -1.03 -6.06 5.04
C ARG A 84 -2.44 -5.61 4.67
N GLY A 85 -3.01 -6.22 3.66
CA GLY A 85 -4.36 -5.96 3.20
C GLY A 85 -5.25 -7.19 3.34
N ALA A 86 -6.49 -6.98 3.73
CA ALA A 86 -7.55 -7.98 3.68
C ALA A 86 -8.79 -7.32 3.09
N SER A 87 -9.46 -7.99 2.17
CA SER A 87 -10.77 -7.56 1.71
C SER A 87 -11.73 -8.73 1.62
N VAL A 88 -12.96 -8.48 2.03
CA VAL A 88 -14.11 -9.36 1.86
C VAL A 88 -15.13 -8.60 1.05
N ALA A 89 -15.62 -9.21 -0.02
CA ALA A 89 -16.71 -8.65 -0.80
C ALA A 89 -17.79 -9.71 -1.01
N GLU A 90 -19.02 -9.28 -0.83
CA GLU A 90 -20.23 -10.06 -1.06
C GLU A 90 -21.07 -9.31 -2.07
N SER A 91 -21.58 -10.00 -3.07
CA SER A 91 -22.46 -9.40 -4.08
C SER A 91 -23.55 -10.36 -4.52
N GLY A 92 -24.68 -9.80 -4.91
CA GLY A 92 -25.80 -10.52 -5.47
C GLY A 92 -26.37 -9.81 -6.69
N THR A 93 -26.76 -10.59 -7.69
CA THR A 93 -27.47 -10.10 -8.87
C THR A 93 -28.88 -10.68 -8.86
N PHE A 94 -29.85 -9.82 -9.16
CA PHE A 94 -31.29 -10.13 -9.10
C PHE A 94 -31.94 -9.75 -10.44
N ASN A 95 -33.00 -10.50 -10.83
CA ASN A 95 -33.80 -10.23 -12.01
C ASN A 95 -34.95 -9.25 -11.76
N GLU A 96 -35.26 -8.99 -10.51
CA GLU A 96 -36.24 -8.02 -10.06
C GLU A 96 -35.63 -7.11 -9.00
N ASP A 97 -36.24 -5.94 -8.77
CA ASP A 97 -35.77 -5.00 -7.75
C ASP A 97 -35.89 -5.61 -6.34
N PRO A 98 -34.75 -5.93 -5.70
CA PRO A 98 -34.78 -6.60 -4.39
C PRO A 98 -35.35 -5.73 -3.27
N TYR A 99 -35.42 -4.41 -3.43
CA TYR A 99 -36.02 -3.50 -2.47
C TYR A 99 -37.57 -3.62 -2.42
N GLN A 100 -38.20 -4.32 -3.36
CA GLN A 100 -39.62 -4.65 -3.29
C GLN A 100 -39.93 -5.77 -2.30
N TYR A 101 -38.94 -6.59 -1.98
CA TYR A 101 -39.09 -7.77 -1.14
C TYR A 101 -38.54 -7.58 0.27
N VAL A 102 -37.44 -6.82 0.40
CA VAL A 102 -36.74 -6.56 1.65
C VAL A 102 -36.33 -5.11 1.78
N VAL A 103 -36.21 -4.63 3.01
CA VAL A 103 -35.79 -3.24 3.29
C VAL A 103 -34.34 -3.02 2.95
N ASN A 104 -33.49 -4.00 3.22
CA ASN A 104 -32.05 -3.91 2.96
C ASN A 104 -31.54 -5.20 2.28
N PRO A 105 -31.48 -5.26 0.95
CA PRO A 105 -30.98 -6.43 0.24
C PRO A 105 -29.54 -6.83 0.58
N ASN A 106 -28.75 -5.89 1.08
CA ASN A 106 -27.35 -6.12 1.42
C ASN A 106 -27.16 -7.04 2.64
N ASP A 107 -28.19 -7.26 3.45
CA ASP A 107 -28.17 -8.21 4.56
C ASP A 107 -28.29 -9.67 4.10
N TYR A 108 -28.66 -9.89 2.82
CA TYR A 108 -28.93 -11.19 2.20
C TYR A 108 -27.90 -11.56 1.13
N LEU A 109 -26.71 -10.97 1.12
CA LEU A 109 -25.70 -11.21 0.08
C LEU A 109 -24.81 -12.41 0.38
N ASN A 110 -24.57 -12.71 1.64
CA ASN A 110 -23.74 -13.84 2.03
C ASN A 110 -24.47 -15.15 1.79
N PHE A 111 -24.04 -15.90 0.79
CA PHE A 111 -24.72 -17.14 0.38
C PHE A 111 -24.51 -18.31 1.36
N ASP A 112 -23.54 -18.24 2.27
CA ASP A 112 -23.39 -19.23 3.33
C ASP A 112 -24.50 -19.13 4.38
N ASN A 113 -25.14 -17.97 4.46
CA ASN A 113 -26.27 -17.68 5.35
C ASN A 113 -27.61 -17.68 4.62
N ILE A 114 -27.67 -18.03 3.32
CA ILE A 114 -28.91 -18.11 2.56
C ILE A 114 -29.67 -19.35 2.99
N GLU A 115 -30.74 -19.13 3.74
CA GLU A 115 -31.64 -20.18 4.21
C GLU A 115 -32.72 -20.53 3.16
N SER A 116 -33.44 -21.59 3.40
CA SER A 116 -34.52 -22.05 2.50
C SER A 116 -35.68 -21.07 2.38
N ASP A 117 -35.83 -20.19 3.35
CA ASP A 117 -36.85 -19.15 3.46
C ASP A 117 -36.35 -17.74 3.09
N ASP A 118 -35.18 -17.64 2.42
CA ASP A 118 -34.66 -16.36 1.91
C ASP A 118 -35.70 -15.67 1.02
N PRO A 119 -36.19 -14.47 1.38
CA PRO A 119 -37.19 -13.73 0.62
C PRO A 119 -36.77 -13.32 -0.78
N LEU A 120 -35.45 -13.33 -1.05
CA LEU A 120 -34.86 -12.98 -2.35
C LEU A 120 -34.53 -14.21 -3.20
N ARG A 121 -34.82 -15.42 -2.75
CA ARG A 121 -34.41 -16.66 -3.41
C ARG A 121 -34.88 -16.74 -4.87
N ASP A 122 -36.15 -16.45 -5.13
CA ASP A 122 -36.73 -16.59 -6.47
C ASP A 122 -36.33 -15.46 -7.43
N THR A 123 -35.78 -14.37 -6.92
CA THR A 123 -35.32 -13.22 -7.70
C THR A 123 -33.80 -13.23 -7.93
N ARG A 124 -33.06 -14.08 -7.21
CA ARG A 124 -31.62 -14.16 -7.25
C ARG A 124 -31.15 -14.88 -8.49
N ILE A 125 -30.26 -14.27 -9.27
CA ILE A 125 -29.58 -14.88 -10.41
C ILE A 125 -28.28 -15.53 -9.96
N ASN A 126 -27.49 -14.80 -9.16
CA ASN A 126 -26.25 -15.28 -8.59
C ASN A 126 -25.91 -14.56 -7.29
N ALA A 127 -25.01 -15.16 -6.54
CA ALA A 127 -24.32 -14.54 -5.43
C ALA A 127 -22.84 -14.87 -5.49
N THR A 128 -21.99 -13.91 -5.15
CA THR A 128 -20.53 -14.07 -5.19
C THR A 128 -19.92 -13.61 -3.87
N ASN A 129 -19.06 -14.45 -3.30
CA ASN A 129 -18.24 -14.11 -2.16
C ASN A 129 -16.78 -14.07 -2.60
N GLU A 130 -16.08 -13.02 -2.25
CA GLU A 130 -14.66 -12.81 -2.56
C GLU A 130 -13.86 -12.55 -1.30
N HIS A 131 -12.74 -13.23 -1.17
CA HIS A 131 -11.77 -13.03 -0.10
C HIS A 131 -10.40 -12.77 -0.71
N ASN A 132 -9.83 -11.63 -0.39
CA ASN A 132 -8.50 -11.26 -0.85
C ASN A 132 -7.61 -10.94 0.35
N LEU A 133 -6.42 -11.51 0.36
CA LEU A 133 -5.37 -11.21 1.33
C LEU A 133 -4.13 -10.79 0.56
N SER A 134 -3.51 -9.72 1.00
CA SER A 134 -2.26 -9.23 0.43
C SER A 134 -1.24 -8.96 1.52
N LYS A 135 0.01 -9.24 1.20
CA LYS A 135 1.14 -9.05 2.08
C LYS A 135 2.30 -8.54 1.23
N SER A 136 2.89 -7.43 1.64
CA SER A 136 4.09 -6.91 0.99
C SER A 136 5.08 -6.42 2.03
N ASN A 137 6.35 -6.72 1.81
CA ASN A 137 7.48 -6.15 2.52
C ASN A 137 8.45 -5.60 1.50
N SER A 138 8.93 -4.40 1.70
CA SER A 138 9.93 -3.77 0.83
C SER A 138 11.04 -3.19 1.70
N LEU A 139 12.27 -3.51 1.37
CA LEU A 139 13.47 -2.96 1.97
C LEU A 139 14.32 -2.32 0.88
N SER A 140 14.67 -1.07 1.06
CA SER A 140 15.59 -0.36 0.17
C SER A 140 16.67 0.31 0.98
N ALA A 141 17.91 0.12 0.58
CA ALA A 141 19.08 0.79 1.14
C ALA A 141 19.93 1.36 0.04
N ASN A 142 20.23 2.64 0.11
CA ASN A 142 21.07 3.33 -0.87
C ASN A 142 22.12 4.14 -0.16
N ALA A 143 23.29 4.30 -0.80
CA ALA A 143 24.34 5.17 -0.32
C ALA A 143 25.04 5.85 -1.49
N THR A 144 25.38 7.12 -1.31
CA THR A 144 26.24 7.85 -2.23
C THR A 144 27.47 8.35 -1.49
N LEU A 145 28.63 8.17 -2.10
CA LEU A 145 29.91 8.69 -1.61
C LEU A 145 30.49 9.63 -2.66
N GLN A 146 30.85 10.82 -2.26
CA GLN A 146 31.55 11.78 -3.09
C GLN A 146 32.83 12.22 -2.37
N LEU A 147 33.94 12.08 -3.04
CA LEU A 147 35.26 12.57 -2.62
C LEU A 147 35.70 13.68 -3.58
N ASN A 148 35.91 14.85 -3.04
CA ASN A 148 36.49 15.97 -3.77
C ASN A 148 37.90 16.25 -3.18
N ARG A 149 38.93 16.32 -4.03
CA ARG A 149 40.25 16.68 -3.61
C ARG A 149 40.86 17.75 -4.53
N LYS A 150 41.26 18.84 -3.94
CA LYS A 150 42.09 19.85 -4.63
C LYS A 150 43.51 19.32 -4.77
N LEU A 151 44.08 19.41 -5.95
CA LEU A 151 45.44 18.94 -6.24
C LEU A 151 46.47 20.05 -6.08
N ASN A 152 46.05 21.29 -6.31
CA ASN A 152 46.91 22.48 -6.15
C ASN A 152 46.05 23.71 -5.89
N ASN A 153 46.69 24.84 -5.61
CA ASN A 153 46.02 26.14 -5.37
C ASN A 153 45.58 26.84 -6.67
N GLU A 154 45.93 26.28 -7.86
CA GLU A 154 45.58 26.80 -9.18
C GLU A 154 44.22 26.30 -9.71
N GLY A 155 43.41 25.64 -8.87
CA GLY A 155 42.06 25.21 -9.20
C GLY A 155 41.95 23.81 -9.78
N ARG A 156 43.04 23.03 -9.86
CA ARG A 156 42.94 21.61 -10.25
C ARG A 156 42.33 20.80 -9.14
N ASN A 157 41.29 20.00 -9.48
CA ASN A 157 40.63 19.12 -8.53
C ASN A 157 40.32 17.77 -9.18
N ILE A 158 40.15 16.76 -8.33
CA ILE A 158 39.64 15.44 -8.69
C ILE A 158 38.35 15.22 -7.87
N THR A 159 37.33 14.78 -8.55
CA THR A 159 36.06 14.34 -7.91
C THR A 159 35.85 12.87 -8.23
N PHE A 160 35.71 12.08 -7.21
CA PHE A 160 35.23 10.70 -7.29
C PHE A 160 33.81 10.65 -6.74
N ARG A 161 32.90 9.95 -7.45
CA ARG A 161 31.55 9.70 -6.99
C ARG A 161 31.21 8.22 -7.18
N GLY A 162 30.74 7.59 -6.13
CA GLY A 162 30.24 6.23 -6.11
C GLY A 162 28.81 6.18 -5.55
N SER A 163 28.04 5.22 -6.02
CA SER A 163 26.72 4.92 -5.48
C SER A 163 26.56 3.42 -5.28
N PHE A 164 25.83 3.07 -4.25
CA PHE A 164 25.43 1.71 -3.92
C PHE A 164 23.93 1.69 -3.72
N GLY A 165 23.26 0.66 -4.22
CA GLY A 165 21.83 0.42 -4.02
C GLY A 165 21.57 -1.05 -3.76
N TYR A 166 20.73 -1.31 -2.79
CA TYR A 166 20.17 -2.62 -2.46
C TYR A 166 18.68 -2.51 -2.34
N GLY A 167 17.94 -3.43 -2.92
CA GLY A 167 16.49 -3.55 -2.79
C GLY A 167 16.10 -5.00 -2.63
N ASP A 168 15.13 -5.24 -1.76
CA ASP A 168 14.51 -6.55 -1.53
C ASP A 168 13.01 -6.35 -1.35
N ASP A 169 12.22 -6.91 -2.26
CA ASP A 169 10.77 -6.81 -2.30
C ASP A 169 10.17 -8.22 -2.26
N ASP A 170 9.32 -8.46 -1.29
CA ASP A 170 8.57 -9.70 -1.13
C ASP A 170 7.07 -9.40 -1.07
N SER A 171 6.29 -10.03 -1.93
CA SER A 171 4.84 -9.84 -1.96
C SER A 171 4.10 -11.15 -2.21
N ASP A 172 3.11 -11.40 -1.38
CA ASP A 172 2.17 -12.51 -1.51
C ASP A 172 0.76 -11.96 -1.68
N GLN A 173 0.02 -12.55 -2.60
CA GLN A 173 -1.40 -12.29 -2.78
C GLN A 173 -2.16 -13.60 -2.85
N TYR A 174 -3.21 -13.69 -2.05
CA TYR A 174 -4.19 -14.77 -2.10
C TYR A 174 -5.54 -14.17 -2.47
N ALA A 175 -6.19 -14.74 -3.49
CA ALA A 175 -7.52 -14.36 -3.92
C ALA A 175 -8.39 -15.61 -4.07
N GLN A 176 -9.55 -15.58 -3.47
CA GLN A 176 -10.58 -16.61 -3.60
C GLN A 176 -11.89 -15.92 -4.00
N SER A 177 -12.53 -16.46 -5.04
CA SER A 177 -13.86 -16.03 -5.45
C SER A 177 -14.72 -17.28 -5.68
N GLU A 178 -15.90 -17.28 -5.09
CA GLU A 178 -16.89 -18.32 -5.29
C GLU A 178 -18.21 -17.67 -5.73
N THR A 179 -18.78 -18.19 -6.82
CA THR A 179 -20.06 -17.72 -7.34
C THR A 179 -21.05 -18.89 -7.37
N ARG A 180 -22.22 -18.68 -6.81
CA ARG A 180 -23.36 -19.61 -6.89
C ARG A 180 -24.44 -19.04 -7.78
N TYR A 181 -25.03 -19.88 -8.61
CA TYR A 181 -26.14 -19.56 -9.50
C TYR A 181 -27.42 -20.18 -8.97
N TYR A 182 -28.54 -19.49 -9.12
CA TYR A 182 -29.85 -19.86 -8.61
C TYR A 182 -30.89 -19.95 -9.73
#